data_e73b7e15d9aad7bbb0897bf8fd5451ef
#
_entry.id   e73b7e15d9aad7bbb0897bf8fd5451ef
#
_cell.length_a   1.000
_cell.length_b   1.000
_cell.length_c   1.000
_cell.angle_alpha   90.00
_cell.angle_beta   90.00
_cell.angle_gamma   90.00
#
_symmetry.space_group_name_H-M   'P 1'
#
loop_
_entity.id
_entity.type
_entity.pdbx_description
1 polymer ?
#
loop_
_entity_poly.entity_id
_entity_poly.type
_entity_poly.pdbx_seq_one_letter_code
_entity_poly.pdbx_strand_id
1 'polypeptide(L)'
;FTIYWIFKKNVQISGLDSRIRCVRFKSWEYFMIANTAEFLITNCRTDAYRYYWKKRPDQKYMMLWHGGVALKKIEKDAEEHLGFTYISKAKRDSKMCDLMISGCKAQTRLLKEKFWYKGEILESGIPRSDIFFATDRHKEMKERICKGYGLSTESKLILYAPTFRRNRSLEPYRIDWSRTVARLRDFYGTENVKILLRLHPNMLNKVDISPLLNDPSVVDV
;
A
#
# COMPACT_ATOMS: atom_id res chain seq x y z
N PHE A 1 -19.81 1.95 17.78
CA PHE A 1 -18.87 0.83 17.55
C PHE A 1 -17.44 1.28 17.80
N THR A 2 -16.56 0.32 18.15
CA THR A 2 -15.13 0.55 18.37
C THR A 2 -14.35 -0.09 17.25
N ILE A 3 -13.33 0.61 16.75
CA ILE A 3 -12.43 0.14 15.71
C ILE A 3 -11.09 -0.20 16.36
N TYR A 4 -10.61 -1.42 16.17
CA TYR A 4 -9.30 -1.85 16.63
C TYR A 4 -8.33 -1.91 15.45
N TRP A 5 -7.33 -1.03 15.47
CA TRP A 5 -6.31 -0.99 14.43
C TRP A 5 -5.06 -1.73 14.88
N ILE A 6 -4.73 -2.79 14.18
CA ILE A 6 -3.69 -3.74 14.59
C ILE A 6 -2.34 -3.39 13.99
N PHE A 7 -1.33 -3.24 14.83
CA PHE A 7 0.05 -2.89 14.45
C PHE A 7 1.06 -3.93 14.91
N LYS A 8 2.14 -4.14 14.12
CA LYS A 8 3.23 -5.06 14.50
C LYS A 8 4.01 -4.60 15.73
N LYS A 9 4.08 -3.28 15.96
CA LYS A 9 4.75 -2.66 17.11
C LYS A 9 3.73 -1.82 17.89
N ASN A 10 4.06 -1.48 19.14
CA ASN A 10 3.29 -0.49 19.85
C ASN A 10 3.42 0.86 19.14
N VAL A 11 2.31 1.48 18.84
CA VAL A 11 2.24 2.80 18.22
C VAL A 11 1.24 3.67 18.96
N GLN A 12 1.57 4.93 19.08
CA GLN A 12 0.63 5.98 19.47
C GLN A 12 0.52 6.93 18.28
N ILE A 13 -0.69 7.14 17.80
CA ILE A 13 -0.96 8.01 16.65
C ILE A 13 -1.84 9.15 17.18
N SER A 14 -1.32 10.36 17.11
CA SER A 14 -2.08 11.57 17.45
C SER A 14 -3.15 11.86 16.39
N GLY A 15 -4.27 12.44 16.81
CA GLY A 15 -5.33 12.86 15.89
C GLY A 15 -6.22 11.75 15.33
N LEU A 16 -6.16 10.54 15.89
CA LEU A 16 -7.12 9.50 15.56
C LEU A 16 -8.49 9.81 16.15
N ASP A 17 -9.53 9.37 15.45
CA ASP A 17 -10.90 9.36 15.96
C ASP A 17 -10.95 8.58 17.29
N SER A 18 -11.69 9.07 18.27
CA SER A 18 -11.80 8.48 19.61
C SER A 18 -12.33 7.05 19.63
N ARG A 19 -12.97 6.61 18.56
CA ARG A 19 -13.45 5.23 18.35
C ARG A 19 -12.34 4.27 17.94
N ILE A 20 -11.15 4.76 17.58
CA ILE A 20 -10.02 3.94 17.08
C ILE A 20 -9.06 3.66 18.24
N ARG A 21 -8.80 2.40 18.49
CA ARG A 21 -7.80 1.90 19.45
C ARG A 21 -6.69 1.17 18.72
N CYS A 22 -5.43 1.54 19.00
CA CYS A 22 -4.25 0.86 18.46
C CYS A 22 -3.92 -0.35 19.33
N VAL A 23 -3.81 -1.50 18.71
CA VAL A 23 -3.55 -2.77 19.39
C VAL A 23 -2.33 -3.46 18.80
N ARG A 24 -1.48 -4.01 19.65
CA ARG A 24 -0.29 -4.73 19.19
C ARG A 24 -0.64 -6.12 18.66
N PHE A 25 -0.20 -6.41 17.44
CA PHE A 25 -0.32 -7.74 16.85
C PHE A 25 0.31 -8.82 17.75
N LYS A 26 -0.40 -9.93 17.93
CA LYS A 26 -0.02 -11.06 18.80
C LYS A 26 0.02 -10.71 20.29
N SER A 27 -0.58 -9.63 20.76
CA SER A 27 -0.84 -9.42 22.17
C SER A 27 -2.06 -10.23 22.62
N TRP A 28 -2.24 -10.37 23.93
CA TRP A 28 -3.45 -11.00 24.49
C TRP A 28 -4.71 -10.26 24.05
N GLU A 29 -4.68 -8.94 24.11
CA GLU A 29 -5.78 -8.08 23.65
C GLU A 29 -6.15 -8.35 22.19
N TYR A 30 -5.14 -8.47 21.31
CA TYR A 30 -5.35 -8.82 19.90
C TYR A 30 -6.10 -10.17 19.76
N PHE A 31 -5.74 -11.19 20.54
CA PHE A 31 -6.43 -12.48 20.49
C PHE A 31 -7.87 -12.40 20.95
N MET A 32 -8.13 -11.65 21.99
CA MET A 32 -9.49 -11.42 22.48
C MET A 32 -10.33 -10.73 21.40
N ILE A 33 -9.81 -9.64 20.82
CA ILE A 33 -10.50 -8.87 19.80
C ILE A 33 -10.74 -9.70 18.53
N ALA A 34 -9.73 -10.40 18.03
CA ALA A 34 -9.86 -11.23 16.82
C ALA A 34 -10.95 -12.30 16.97
N ASN A 35 -11.17 -12.81 18.19
CA ASN A 35 -12.18 -13.83 18.46
C ASN A 35 -13.56 -13.26 18.83
N THR A 36 -13.67 -11.99 19.17
CA THR A 36 -14.93 -11.37 19.61
C THR A 36 -15.48 -10.33 18.64
N ALA A 37 -14.65 -9.74 17.78
CA ALA A 37 -15.07 -8.75 16.80
C ALA A 37 -16.14 -9.33 15.85
N GLU A 38 -17.13 -8.53 15.53
CA GLU A 38 -18.14 -8.84 14.51
C GLU A 38 -17.57 -8.80 13.11
N PHE A 39 -16.73 -7.80 12.82
CA PHE A 39 -16.07 -7.61 11.51
C PHE A 39 -14.56 -7.76 11.63
N LEU A 40 -13.98 -8.51 10.73
CA LEU A 40 -12.55 -8.55 10.48
C LEU A 40 -12.25 -7.99 9.10
N ILE A 41 -11.46 -6.92 9.03
CA ILE A 41 -11.09 -6.28 7.77
C ILE A 41 -9.58 -6.36 7.61
N THR A 42 -9.11 -6.89 6.48
CA THR A 42 -7.68 -7.05 6.20
C THR A 42 -7.32 -6.56 4.81
N ASN A 43 -6.07 -6.15 4.63
CA ASN A 43 -5.52 -5.82 3.33
C ASN A 43 -4.50 -6.85 2.81
N CYS A 44 -4.35 -7.95 3.51
CA CYS A 44 -3.44 -9.05 3.14
C CYS A 44 -3.97 -10.37 3.67
N ARG A 45 -3.35 -11.48 3.25
CA ARG A 45 -3.67 -12.80 3.77
C ARG A 45 -3.49 -12.86 5.29
N THR A 46 -4.44 -13.50 5.96
CA THR A 46 -4.45 -13.66 7.42
C THR A 46 -3.51 -14.80 7.85
N ASP A 47 -2.25 -14.67 7.58
CA ASP A 47 -1.23 -15.71 7.68
C ASP A 47 -1.10 -16.36 9.08
N ALA A 48 -1.54 -15.68 10.11
CA ALA A 48 -1.23 -16.04 11.48
C ALA A 48 -2.31 -16.87 12.19
N TYR A 49 -3.44 -17.09 11.59
CA TYR A 49 -4.64 -17.45 12.35
C TYR A 49 -4.86 -18.94 12.55
N ARG A 50 -3.95 -19.77 12.11
CA ARG A 50 -4.10 -21.22 12.26
C ARG A 50 -4.25 -21.64 13.71
N TYR A 51 -3.63 -20.94 14.66
CA TYR A 51 -3.60 -21.31 16.09
C TYR A 51 -4.34 -20.34 17.00
N TYR A 52 -4.57 -19.11 16.56
CA TYR A 52 -5.00 -18.02 17.42
C TYR A 52 -6.41 -17.52 17.15
N TRP A 53 -6.95 -17.81 15.98
CA TRP A 53 -8.27 -17.34 15.58
C TRP A 53 -8.98 -18.40 14.74
N LYS A 54 -10.23 -18.65 15.10
CA LYS A 54 -11.16 -19.45 14.34
C LYS A 54 -12.37 -18.58 14.03
N LYS A 55 -12.61 -18.30 12.75
CA LYS A 55 -13.77 -17.51 12.32
C LYS A 55 -15.06 -18.14 12.86
N ARG A 56 -15.86 -17.33 13.55
CA ARG A 56 -17.18 -17.74 14.02
C ARG A 56 -18.19 -17.65 12.86
N PRO A 57 -19.33 -18.36 12.92
CA PRO A 57 -20.37 -18.29 11.89
C PRO A 57 -20.97 -16.88 11.73
N ASP A 58 -21.10 -16.12 12.81
CA ASP A 58 -21.63 -14.75 12.87
C ASP A 58 -20.60 -13.67 12.53
N GLN A 59 -19.32 -14.00 12.55
CA GLN A 59 -18.23 -13.08 12.21
C GLN A 59 -18.10 -12.89 10.70
N LYS A 60 -17.97 -11.65 10.27
CA LYS A 60 -17.76 -11.28 8.85
C LYS A 60 -16.30 -10.96 8.59
N TYR A 61 -15.71 -11.63 7.60
CA TYR A 61 -14.34 -11.40 7.16
C TYR A 61 -14.32 -10.76 5.77
N MET A 62 -13.76 -9.54 5.70
CA MET A 62 -13.62 -8.77 4.48
C MET A 62 -12.15 -8.60 4.12
N MET A 63 -11.78 -8.85 2.86
CA MET A 63 -10.44 -8.64 2.35
C MET A 63 -10.42 -7.53 1.30
N LEU A 64 -9.62 -6.49 1.57
CA LEU A 64 -9.43 -5.36 0.66
C LEU A 64 -8.30 -5.59 -0.33
N TRP A 65 -7.40 -6.54 -0.03
CA TRP A 65 -6.11 -6.72 -0.67
C TRP A 65 -5.25 -5.44 -0.64
N HIS A 66 -4.00 -5.51 -1.11
CA HIS A 66 -3.06 -4.38 -1.08
C HIS A 66 -2.55 -3.98 -2.47
N GLY A 67 -2.86 -4.76 -3.51
CA GLY A 67 -2.55 -4.48 -4.91
C GLY A 67 -3.82 -4.12 -5.68
N GLY A 68 -3.73 -3.18 -6.60
CA GLY A 68 -4.81 -2.90 -7.56
C GLY A 68 -4.79 -3.93 -8.69
N VAL A 69 -4.25 -3.52 -9.85
CA VAL A 69 -3.99 -4.45 -10.96
C VAL A 69 -2.60 -5.08 -10.75
N ALA A 70 -2.52 -6.40 -10.76
CA ALA A 70 -1.24 -7.09 -10.59
C ALA A 70 -0.40 -7.00 -11.88
N LEU A 71 0.72 -6.32 -11.80
CA LEU A 71 1.77 -6.34 -12.84
C LEU A 71 2.73 -7.52 -12.70
N LYS A 72 2.56 -8.30 -11.63
CA LYS A 72 3.36 -9.50 -11.33
C LYS A 72 2.43 -10.70 -11.29
N LYS A 73 2.95 -11.87 -11.60
CA LYS A 73 2.28 -13.12 -11.29
C LYS A 73 2.06 -13.24 -9.79
N ILE A 74 0.82 -13.45 -9.38
CA ILE A 74 0.44 -13.58 -7.97
C ILE A 74 -0.49 -14.77 -7.77
N GLU A 75 -0.53 -15.28 -6.55
CA GLU A 75 -1.44 -16.34 -6.12
C GLU A 75 -1.35 -17.56 -7.07
N LYS A 76 -2.42 -17.97 -7.72
CA LYS A 76 -2.42 -19.10 -8.67
C LYS A 76 -1.43 -18.94 -9.83
N ASP A 77 -1.25 -17.72 -10.36
CA ASP A 77 -0.31 -17.51 -11.46
C ASP A 77 1.15 -17.70 -11.06
N ALA A 78 1.43 -17.66 -9.77
CA ALA A 78 2.74 -17.87 -9.19
C ALA A 78 2.83 -19.22 -8.43
N GLU A 79 1.83 -20.08 -8.51
CA GLU A 79 1.71 -21.29 -7.67
C GLU A 79 2.97 -22.17 -7.73
N GLU A 80 3.61 -22.30 -8.90
CA GLU A 80 4.85 -23.02 -9.09
C GLU A 80 6.05 -22.49 -8.26
N HIS A 81 5.99 -21.19 -7.91
CA HIS A 81 7.03 -20.52 -7.16
C HIS A 81 6.67 -20.27 -5.69
N LEU A 82 5.47 -20.67 -5.30
CA LEU A 82 4.96 -20.50 -3.94
C LEU A 82 5.15 -21.81 -3.15
N GLY A 83 5.61 -21.67 -1.91
CA GLY A 83 5.72 -22.82 -1.02
C GLY A 83 4.35 -23.43 -0.69
N PHE A 84 4.29 -24.75 -0.58
CA PHE A 84 3.07 -25.51 -0.24
C PHE A 84 2.33 -24.94 0.98
N THR A 85 3.07 -24.55 2.01
CA THR A 85 2.50 -23.94 3.22
C THR A 85 1.75 -22.64 2.93
N TYR A 86 2.29 -21.80 2.05
CA TYR A 86 1.60 -20.57 1.63
C TYR A 86 0.32 -20.87 0.88
N ILE A 87 0.39 -21.78 -0.09
CA ILE A 87 -0.77 -22.16 -0.92
C ILE A 87 -1.90 -22.71 -0.06
N SER A 88 -1.59 -23.62 0.86
CA SER A 88 -2.57 -24.19 1.79
C SER A 88 -3.24 -23.12 2.65
N LYS A 89 -2.46 -22.16 3.19
CA LYS A 89 -2.96 -21.05 3.96
C LYS A 89 -3.82 -20.10 3.12
N ALA A 90 -3.39 -19.78 1.89
CA ALA A 90 -4.13 -18.92 0.98
C ALA A 90 -5.47 -19.50 0.57
N LYS A 91 -5.52 -20.80 0.27
CA LYS A 91 -6.76 -21.53 -0.02
C LYS A 91 -7.73 -21.52 1.18
N ARG A 92 -7.20 -21.75 2.38
CA ARG A 92 -7.99 -21.68 3.63
C ARG A 92 -8.51 -20.29 3.90
N ASP A 93 -7.66 -19.27 3.78
CA ASP A 93 -8.00 -17.88 3.96
C ASP A 93 -9.10 -17.44 2.99
N SER A 94 -8.97 -17.80 1.71
CA SER A 94 -10.01 -17.55 0.70
C SER A 94 -11.34 -18.22 1.04
N LYS A 95 -11.31 -19.43 1.62
CA LYS A 95 -12.53 -20.12 2.06
C LYS A 95 -13.22 -19.43 3.25
N MET A 96 -12.45 -18.78 4.12
CA MET A 96 -13.00 -18.06 5.28
C MET A 96 -13.51 -16.67 4.93
N CYS A 97 -13.02 -16.07 3.84
CA CYS A 97 -13.39 -14.72 3.43
C CYS A 97 -14.84 -14.68 2.95
N ASP A 98 -15.64 -13.77 3.49
CA ASP A 98 -17.04 -13.58 3.10
C ASP A 98 -17.16 -12.59 1.95
N LEU A 99 -16.31 -11.55 1.91
CA LEU A 99 -16.38 -10.49 0.92
C LEU A 99 -14.98 -10.02 0.53
N MET A 100 -14.72 -9.89 -0.77
CA MET A 100 -13.58 -9.16 -1.29
C MET A 100 -14.00 -7.85 -1.91
N ILE A 101 -13.17 -6.80 -1.73
CA ILE A 101 -13.39 -5.49 -2.34
C ILE A 101 -12.51 -5.38 -3.58
N SER A 102 -13.06 -4.85 -4.64
CA SER A 102 -12.39 -4.58 -5.90
C SER A 102 -12.52 -3.11 -6.31
N GLY A 103 -11.45 -2.56 -6.86
CA GLY A 103 -11.39 -1.20 -7.34
C GLY A 103 -11.82 -1.01 -8.80
N CYS A 104 -11.90 -2.09 -9.58
CA CYS A 104 -12.26 -2.03 -10.99
C CYS A 104 -12.51 -3.42 -11.58
N LYS A 105 -13.12 -3.48 -12.76
CA LYS A 105 -13.41 -4.74 -13.48
C LYS A 105 -12.18 -5.65 -13.68
N ALA A 106 -11.02 -5.05 -13.98
CA ALA A 106 -9.79 -5.82 -14.14
C ALA A 106 -9.35 -6.50 -12.84
N GLN A 107 -9.45 -5.81 -11.70
CA GLN A 107 -9.16 -6.40 -10.39
C GLN A 107 -10.21 -7.44 -10.00
N THR A 108 -11.48 -7.20 -10.27
CA THR A 108 -12.56 -8.17 -10.03
C THR A 108 -12.26 -9.50 -10.75
N ARG A 109 -11.87 -9.43 -12.03
CA ARG A 109 -11.48 -10.61 -12.81
C ARG A 109 -10.29 -11.32 -12.18
N LEU A 110 -9.25 -10.57 -11.81
CA LEU A 110 -8.04 -11.11 -11.17
C LEU A 110 -8.37 -11.83 -9.86
N LEU A 111 -9.20 -11.24 -9.01
CA LEU A 111 -9.61 -11.85 -7.74
C LEU A 111 -10.39 -13.15 -7.98
N LYS A 112 -11.31 -13.17 -8.92
CA LYS A 112 -12.08 -14.39 -9.28
C LYS A 112 -11.18 -15.51 -9.80
N GLU A 113 -10.25 -15.20 -10.66
CA GLU A 113 -9.44 -16.20 -11.36
C GLU A 113 -8.26 -16.69 -10.51
N LYS A 114 -7.61 -15.82 -9.74
CA LYS A 114 -6.29 -16.08 -9.16
C LYS A 114 -6.28 -16.34 -7.66
N PHE A 115 -7.32 -15.94 -6.91
CA PHE A 115 -7.29 -15.96 -5.44
C PHE A 115 -7.84 -17.25 -4.79
N TRP A 116 -8.15 -18.31 -5.53
CA TRP A 116 -8.89 -19.47 -5.02
C TRP A 116 -10.18 -19.08 -4.28
N TYR A 117 -10.71 -17.90 -4.57
CA TYR A 117 -11.90 -17.34 -3.96
C TYR A 117 -13.11 -17.55 -4.86
N LYS A 118 -14.25 -17.94 -4.23
CA LYS A 118 -15.51 -18.21 -4.93
C LYS A 118 -16.68 -17.41 -4.35
N GLY A 119 -16.40 -16.54 -3.37
CA GLY A 119 -17.41 -15.73 -2.72
C GLY A 119 -17.73 -14.45 -3.48
N GLU A 120 -18.43 -13.56 -2.79
CA GLU A 120 -18.87 -12.27 -3.32
C GLU A 120 -17.69 -11.29 -3.48
N ILE A 121 -17.68 -10.54 -4.58
CA ILE A 121 -16.74 -9.44 -4.82
C ILE A 121 -17.55 -8.18 -5.07
N LEU A 122 -17.39 -7.19 -4.19
CA LEU A 122 -17.98 -5.88 -4.34
C LEU A 122 -17.01 -4.96 -5.09
N GLU A 123 -17.41 -4.50 -6.27
CA GLU A 123 -16.67 -3.53 -7.07
C GLU A 123 -17.11 -2.11 -6.70
N SER A 124 -16.49 -1.52 -5.68
CA SER A 124 -16.86 -0.22 -5.10
C SER A 124 -15.72 0.79 -5.04
N GLY A 125 -14.57 0.47 -5.62
CA GLY A 125 -13.34 1.23 -5.37
C GLY A 125 -12.53 0.63 -4.21
N ILE A 126 -11.37 1.19 -3.99
CA ILE A 126 -10.46 0.77 -2.90
C ILE A 126 -10.35 1.92 -1.90
N PRO A 127 -10.70 1.75 -0.61
CA PRO A 127 -10.76 2.82 0.38
C PRO A 127 -9.50 3.68 0.48
N ARG A 128 -8.31 3.08 0.33
CA ARG A 128 -7.05 3.86 0.35
C ARG A 128 -6.93 4.87 -0.79
N SER A 129 -7.72 4.74 -1.86
CA SER A 129 -7.71 5.65 -3.01
C SER A 129 -8.65 6.84 -2.82
N ASP A 130 -9.47 6.85 -1.78
CA ASP A 130 -10.45 7.91 -1.51
C ASP A 130 -9.76 9.27 -1.31
N ILE A 131 -8.51 9.25 -0.83
CA ILE A 131 -7.68 10.44 -0.67
C ILE A 131 -7.49 11.22 -1.98
N PHE A 132 -7.49 10.53 -3.13
CA PHE A 132 -7.36 11.17 -4.44
C PHE A 132 -8.63 11.91 -4.89
N PHE A 133 -9.75 11.65 -4.23
CA PHE A 133 -11.03 12.31 -4.48
C PHE A 133 -11.35 13.40 -3.46
N ALA A 134 -10.58 13.50 -2.38
CA ALA A 134 -10.69 14.56 -1.38
C ALA A 134 -10.01 15.85 -1.87
N THR A 135 -10.57 16.47 -2.92
CA THR A 135 -9.98 17.61 -3.63
C THR A 135 -9.82 18.86 -2.78
N ASP A 136 -10.68 19.03 -1.79
CA ASP A 136 -10.63 20.08 -0.77
C ASP A 136 -9.34 20.04 0.06
N ARG A 137 -8.74 18.86 0.23
CA ARG A 137 -7.51 18.63 0.98
C ARG A 137 -6.24 18.69 0.16
N HIS A 138 -6.33 18.68 -1.17
CA HIS A 138 -5.14 18.61 -2.04
C HIS A 138 -4.21 19.82 -1.86
N LYS A 139 -4.78 21.02 -1.69
CA LYS A 139 -3.99 22.23 -1.49
C LYS A 139 -3.18 22.15 -0.18
N GLU A 140 -3.84 21.84 0.93
CA GLU A 140 -3.20 21.67 2.24
C GLU A 140 -2.10 20.59 2.21
N MET A 141 -2.40 19.46 1.55
CA MET A 141 -1.43 18.36 1.42
C MET A 141 -0.20 18.79 0.62
N LYS A 142 -0.38 19.52 -0.50
CA LYS A 142 0.70 20.06 -1.29
C LYS A 142 1.55 21.04 -0.47
N GLU A 143 0.92 21.97 0.23
CA GLU A 143 1.60 22.94 1.11
C GLU A 143 2.45 22.25 2.19
N ARG A 144 1.90 21.20 2.81
CA ARG A 144 2.62 20.39 3.82
C ARG A 144 3.84 19.69 3.23
N ILE A 145 3.70 19.10 2.04
CA ILE A 145 4.82 18.45 1.33
C ILE A 145 5.89 19.50 0.98
N CYS A 146 5.49 20.59 0.36
CA CYS A 146 6.41 21.67 -0.02
C CYS A 146 7.16 22.21 1.19
N LYS A 147 6.48 22.49 2.29
CA LYS A 147 7.09 22.93 3.54
C LYS A 147 8.08 21.91 4.11
N GLY A 148 7.73 20.63 4.07
CA GLY A 148 8.57 19.55 4.60
C GLY A 148 9.90 19.40 3.86
N TYR A 149 9.93 19.73 2.57
CA TYR A 149 11.13 19.59 1.72
C TYR A 149 11.71 20.95 1.25
N GLY A 150 11.27 22.07 1.81
CA GLY A 150 11.77 23.39 1.43
C GLY A 150 11.46 23.80 0.00
N LEU A 151 10.33 23.35 -0.55
CA LEU A 151 9.92 23.59 -1.93
C LEU A 151 8.88 24.71 -2.03
N SER A 152 8.85 25.39 -3.17
CA SER A 152 7.77 26.32 -3.47
C SER A 152 6.45 25.60 -3.74
N THR A 153 5.35 26.16 -3.23
CA THR A 153 3.98 25.67 -3.51
C THR A 153 3.58 25.83 -4.97
N GLU A 154 4.27 26.70 -5.71
CA GLU A 154 4.07 26.88 -7.16
C GLU A 154 4.73 25.76 -7.98
N SER A 155 5.60 24.96 -7.36
CA SER A 155 6.29 23.89 -8.07
C SER A 155 5.32 22.82 -8.60
N LYS A 156 5.58 22.34 -9.80
CA LYS A 156 5.03 21.09 -10.33
C LYS A 156 5.81 19.94 -9.72
N LEU A 157 5.14 19.13 -8.89
CA LEU A 157 5.76 18.00 -8.21
C LEU A 157 5.48 16.71 -8.97
N ILE A 158 6.53 16.00 -9.33
CA ILE A 158 6.47 14.70 -10.00
C ILE A 158 7.10 13.65 -9.09
N LEU A 159 6.34 12.65 -8.67
CA LEU A 159 6.85 11.55 -7.87
C LEU A 159 7.44 10.46 -8.76
N TYR A 160 8.71 10.12 -8.57
CA TYR A 160 9.36 8.98 -9.17
C TYR A 160 9.73 7.95 -8.09
N ALA A 161 8.98 6.86 -8.02
CA ALA A 161 9.09 5.84 -6.97
C ALA A 161 9.20 4.43 -7.55
N PRO A 162 10.29 4.08 -8.25
CA PRO A 162 10.46 2.77 -8.85
C PRO A 162 10.64 1.66 -7.82
N THR A 163 10.31 0.43 -8.22
CA THR A 163 10.56 -0.74 -7.38
C THR A 163 12.05 -1.09 -7.36
N PHE A 164 12.51 -1.69 -6.27
CA PHE A 164 13.88 -2.17 -6.12
C PHE A 164 14.17 -3.42 -6.98
N ARG A 165 15.47 -3.71 -7.17
CA ARG A 165 15.95 -4.98 -7.70
C ARG A 165 16.59 -5.81 -6.57
N ARG A 166 16.56 -7.14 -6.68
CA ARG A 166 17.11 -8.05 -5.63
C ARG A 166 18.57 -7.77 -5.30
N ASN A 167 19.37 -7.41 -6.29
CA ASN A 167 20.78 -7.02 -6.15
C ASN A 167 20.96 -5.58 -5.63
N ARG A 168 19.89 -4.87 -5.27
CA ARG A 168 19.90 -3.46 -4.85
C ARG A 168 20.53 -2.51 -5.88
N SER A 169 20.47 -2.85 -7.15
CA SER A 169 20.97 -1.99 -8.23
C SER A 169 20.23 -0.66 -8.25
N LEU A 170 20.94 0.43 -8.47
CA LEU A 170 20.40 1.77 -8.72
C LEU A 170 19.95 1.96 -10.18
N GLU A 171 20.10 0.96 -11.02
CA GLU A 171 19.71 1.00 -12.44
C GLU A 171 18.33 1.63 -12.71
N PRO A 172 17.26 1.25 -11.97
CA PRO A 172 15.94 1.85 -12.16
C PRO A 172 15.88 3.35 -11.83
N TYR A 173 16.89 3.88 -11.16
CA TYR A 173 16.97 5.28 -10.74
C TYR A 173 17.92 6.10 -11.61
N ARG A 174 18.70 5.45 -12.49
CA ARG A 174 19.61 6.12 -13.43
C ARG A 174 18.83 6.66 -14.62
N ILE A 175 18.42 7.91 -14.50
CA ILE A 175 17.71 8.67 -15.52
C ILE A 175 18.56 9.90 -15.83
N ASP A 176 18.59 10.33 -17.07
CA ASP A 176 19.08 11.65 -17.42
C ASP A 176 18.08 12.71 -16.90
N TRP A 177 18.32 13.12 -15.64
CA TRP A 177 17.44 14.05 -14.95
C TRP A 177 17.41 15.40 -15.62
N SER A 178 18.55 15.92 -16.06
CA SER A 178 18.63 17.23 -16.70
C SER A 178 17.77 17.29 -17.95
N ARG A 179 17.87 16.26 -18.80
CA ARG A 179 17.02 16.14 -20.00
C ARG A 179 15.55 15.92 -19.64
N THR A 180 15.27 15.13 -18.62
CA THR A 180 13.90 14.84 -18.17
C THR A 180 13.24 16.10 -17.64
N VAL A 181 13.95 16.84 -16.77
CA VAL A 181 13.46 18.10 -16.18
C VAL A 181 13.24 19.15 -17.27
N ALA A 182 14.16 19.30 -18.22
CA ALA A 182 13.99 20.24 -19.34
C ALA A 182 12.70 19.95 -20.13
N ARG A 183 12.45 18.68 -20.48
CA ARG A 183 11.22 18.29 -21.19
C ARG A 183 9.95 18.52 -20.37
N LEU A 184 10.01 18.30 -19.06
CA LEU A 184 8.88 18.55 -18.16
C LEU A 184 8.60 20.04 -18.02
N ARG A 185 9.64 20.89 -17.98
CA ARG A 185 9.49 22.35 -18.01
C ARG A 185 8.80 22.81 -19.27
N ASP A 186 9.25 22.34 -20.43
CA ASP A 186 8.62 22.64 -21.71
C ASP A 186 7.14 22.21 -21.71
N PHE A 187 6.86 20.99 -21.25
CA PHE A 187 5.51 20.43 -21.22
C PHE A 187 4.55 21.22 -20.31
N TYR A 188 5.02 21.63 -19.13
CA TYR A 188 4.20 22.37 -18.18
C TYR A 188 4.27 23.89 -18.36
N GLY A 189 5.13 24.41 -19.23
CA GLY A 189 5.34 25.85 -19.45
C GLY A 189 5.84 26.58 -18.19
N THR A 190 6.69 25.94 -17.37
CA THR A 190 7.21 26.52 -16.14
C THR A 190 8.58 25.97 -15.77
N GLU A 191 9.45 26.85 -15.27
CA GLU A 191 10.74 26.46 -14.71
C GLU A 191 10.63 25.75 -13.36
N ASN A 192 9.52 25.90 -12.68
CA ASN A 192 9.26 25.39 -11.34
C ASN A 192 8.83 23.91 -11.35
N VAL A 193 9.68 23.01 -11.87
CA VAL A 193 9.46 21.57 -11.85
C VAL A 193 10.39 20.93 -10.82
N LYS A 194 9.85 20.05 -9.97
CA LYS A 194 10.61 19.26 -9.00
C LYS A 194 10.25 17.78 -9.10
N ILE A 195 11.26 16.93 -9.13
CA ILE A 195 11.13 15.48 -9.10
C ILE A 195 11.37 15.01 -7.68
N LEU A 196 10.35 14.42 -7.08
CA LEU A 196 10.42 13.79 -5.77
C LEU A 196 10.88 12.33 -5.99
N LEU A 197 12.14 12.07 -5.68
CA LEU A 197 12.74 10.74 -5.82
C LEU A 197 12.50 9.94 -4.55
N ARG A 198 11.67 8.90 -4.65
CA ARG A 198 11.37 8.03 -3.50
C ARG A 198 12.03 6.67 -3.67
N LEU A 199 13.01 6.39 -2.85
CA LEU A 199 13.61 5.06 -2.80
C LEU A 199 12.64 4.04 -2.19
N HIS A 200 12.70 2.82 -2.73
CA HIS A 200 11.99 1.71 -2.10
C HIS A 200 12.53 1.45 -0.68
N PRO A 201 11.69 1.15 0.33
CA PRO A 201 12.13 0.94 1.72
C PRO A 201 13.27 -0.08 1.90
N ASN A 202 13.37 -1.09 1.02
CA ASN A 202 14.46 -2.06 1.04
C ASN A 202 15.82 -1.47 0.59
N MET A 203 15.83 -0.26 0.03
CA MET A 203 17.02 0.45 -0.44
C MET A 203 17.47 1.54 0.55
N LEU A 204 16.54 2.06 1.37
CA LEU A 204 16.83 3.12 2.33
C LEU A 204 18.03 2.77 3.23
N ASN A 205 18.96 3.69 3.39
CA ASN A 205 20.18 3.55 4.19
C ASN A 205 21.10 2.37 3.79
N LYS A 206 20.95 1.83 2.58
CA LYS A 206 21.74 0.69 2.10
C LYS A 206 22.51 0.97 0.81
N VAL A 207 22.25 2.10 0.21
CA VAL A 207 22.88 2.54 -1.04
C VAL A 207 23.18 4.03 -0.97
N ASP A 208 24.29 4.44 -1.56
CA ASP A 208 24.61 5.85 -1.77
C ASP A 208 23.82 6.36 -2.99
N ILE A 209 22.98 7.37 -2.78
CA ILE A 209 22.17 8.01 -3.82
C ILE A 209 22.71 9.36 -4.27
N SER A 210 23.80 9.84 -3.69
CA SER A 210 24.40 11.13 -4.06
C SER A 210 24.59 11.28 -5.57
N PRO A 211 24.95 10.22 -6.31
CA PRO A 211 25.06 10.29 -7.77
C PRO A 211 23.73 10.54 -8.51
N LEU A 212 22.59 10.33 -7.85
CA LEU A 212 21.27 10.55 -8.42
C LEU A 212 20.72 11.96 -8.18
N LEU A 213 21.34 12.71 -7.26
CA LEU A 213 20.91 14.04 -6.84
C LEU A 213 21.72 15.16 -7.51
N ASN A 214 22.28 14.90 -8.69
CA ASN A 214 23.12 15.84 -9.42
C ASN A 214 22.36 17.04 -10.05
N ASP A 215 21.03 16.96 -10.12
CA ASP A 215 20.19 18.05 -10.60
C ASP A 215 19.42 18.65 -9.41
N PRO A 216 19.46 19.98 -9.23
CA PRO A 216 18.77 20.65 -8.11
C PRO A 216 17.24 20.56 -8.18
N SER A 217 16.70 20.07 -9.28
CA SER A 217 15.28 19.78 -9.42
C SER A 217 14.89 18.39 -8.90
N VAL A 218 15.87 17.54 -8.54
CA VAL A 218 15.65 16.20 -7.97
C VAL A 218 15.81 16.26 -6.45
N VAL A 219 14.81 15.83 -5.72
CA VAL A 219 14.74 15.91 -4.25
C VAL A 219 14.46 14.51 -3.69
N ASP A 220 15.30 14.04 -2.78
CA ASP A 220 15.06 12.78 -2.05
C ASP A 220 13.96 12.95 -1.00
N VAL A 221 12.98 12.00 -0.97
CA VAL A 221 11.78 12.09 -0.12
C VAL A 221 11.41 10.77 0.57
#